data_96e93f4f3b077dc87b2baff3e610b715
#
_entry.id   96e93f4f3b077dc87b2baff3e610b715
#
_cell.length_a   1.000
_cell.length_b   1.000
_cell.length_c   1.000
_cell.angle_alpha   90.00
_cell.angle_beta   90.00
_cell.angle_gamma   90.00
#
_symmetry.space_group_name_H-M   'P 1'
#
loop_
_entity.id
_entity.type
_entity.pdbx_description
1 polymer ?
#
loop_
_entity_poly.entity_id
_entity_poly.type
_entity_poly.pdbx_seq_one_letter_code
_entity_poly.pdbx_strand_id
1 'polypeptide(L)'
;GSRFISKRINQFLAEFQGEFWVVEQSQNAVDPNHHTQTRFNAKAHHWLRAHPPLRQKPWLLEPLALSKFCATFIEQQVGGNLNEASLAHHIERVLPYNGILFLGNSLFVRLVDALTKLPEGYPIYTNRGASGIDGLLATAAGIGIGADQPVVAMIGDTSTLYDLNSLALFKNVTQPTIIFVINNNGGAIFDM
;
A
#
# COMPACT_ATOMS: atom_id res chain seq x y z
N GLY A 1 -6.03 6.77 -10.91
CA GLY A 1 -5.37 5.95 -9.91
C GLY A 1 -5.35 4.48 -10.23
N SER A 2 -4.50 3.74 -9.57
CA SER A 2 -4.45 2.28 -9.64
C SER A 2 -5.62 1.66 -8.86
N ARG A 3 -5.86 0.36 -9.05
CA ARG A 3 -6.90 -0.38 -8.32
C ARG A 3 -6.64 -0.35 -6.81
N PHE A 4 -7.71 -0.27 -6.04
CA PHE A 4 -7.63 -0.47 -4.59
C PHE A 4 -7.26 -1.91 -4.26
N ILE A 5 -6.52 -2.12 -3.18
CA ILE A 5 -6.18 -3.44 -2.68
C ILE A 5 -7.44 -4.10 -2.09
N SER A 6 -8.25 -3.33 -1.38
CA SER A 6 -9.47 -3.80 -0.74
C SER A 6 -10.50 -4.32 -1.74
N LYS A 7 -10.88 -5.59 -1.61
CA LYS A 7 -11.96 -6.22 -2.39
C LYS A 7 -13.30 -5.52 -2.16
N ARG A 8 -13.58 -5.08 -0.91
CA ARG A 8 -14.84 -4.41 -0.55
C ARG A 8 -15.00 -3.05 -1.21
N ILE A 9 -13.91 -2.27 -1.25
CA ILE A 9 -13.93 -0.98 -1.96
C ILE A 9 -14.16 -1.20 -3.46
N ASN A 10 -13.51 -2.19 -4.05
CA ASN A 10 -13.72 -2.51 -5.47
C ASN A 10 -15.16 -2.97 -5.75
N GLN A 11 -15.78 -3.76 -4.87
CA GLN A 11 -17.18 -4.15 -4.97
C GLN A 11 -18.12 -2.93 -4.87
N PHE A 12 -17.90 -2.09 -3.85
CA PHE A 12 -18.66 -0.84 -3.69
C PHE A 12 -18.58 0.03 -4.95
N LEU A 13 -17.38 0.21 -5.51
CA LEU A 13 -17.20 1.01 -6.72
C LEU A 13 -17.90 0.37 -7.92
N ALA A 14 -17.88 -0.97 -8.06
CA ALA A 14 -18.56 -1.65 -9.17
C ALA A 14 -20.09 -1.46 -9.15
N GLU A 15 -20.66 -1.30 -7.95
CA GLU A 15 -22.10 -1.12 -7.73
C GLU A 15 -22.51 0.37 -7.64
N PHE A 16 -21.53 1.28 -7.61
CA PHE A 16 -21.78 2.71 -7.41
C PHE A 16 -22.54 3.33 -8.60
N GLN A 17 -23.68 3.94 -8.32
CA GLN A 17 -24.58 4.55 -9.30
C GLN A 17 -24.54 6.09 -9.32
N GLY A 18 -23.66 6.69 -8.52
CA GLY A 18 -23.51 8.14 -8.47
C GLY A 18 -22.60 8.71 -9.56
N GLU A 19 -22.43 10.02 -9.55
CA GLU A 19 -21.47 10.68 -10.43
C GLU A 19 -20.03 10.28 -10.10
N PHE A 20 -19.29 9.86 -11.12
CA PHE A 20 -17.91 9.41 -10.97
C PHE A 20 -16.95 10.46 -11.53
N TRP A 21 -16.26 11.16 -10.65
CA TRP A 21 -15.30 12.19 -11.01
C TRP A 21 -13.87 11.70 -10.80
N VAL A 22 -13.05 11.84 -11.83
CA VAL A 22 -11.63 11.44 -11.79
C VAL A 22 -10.76 12.64 -12.05
N VAL A 23 -9.88 12.93 -11.09
CA VAL A 23 -8.88 13.99 -11.21
C VAL A 23 -7.51 13.34 -11.36
N GLU A 24 -6.96 13.39 -12.56
CA GLU A 24 -5.69 12.73 -12.88
C GLU A 24 -5.03 13.37 -14.09
N GLN A 25 -3.69 13.44 -14.08
CA GLN A 25 -2.91 13.95 -15.23
C GLN A 25 -2.67 12.88 -16.30
N SER A 26 -2.80 11.59 -15.95
CA SER A 26 -2.64 10.51 -16.92
C SER A 26 -3.79 10.51 -17.93
N GLN A 27 -3.46 10.28 -19.19
CA GLN A 27 -4.48 10.07 -20.22
C GLN A 27 -5.05 8.65 -20.21
N ASN A 28 -4.40 7.72 -19.50
CA ASN A 28 -4.85 6.34 -19.42
C ASN A 28 -6.03 6.23 -18.45
N ALA A 29 -7.17 5.76 -18.96
CA ALA A 29 -8.31 5.45 -18.13
C ALA A 29 -8.09 4.12 -17.39
N VAL A 30 -7.78 4.19 -16.11
CA VAL A 30 -7.64 3.00 -15.27
C VAL A 30 -8.90 2.82 -14.43
N ASP A 31 -9.98 2.44 -15.11
CA ASP A 31 -11.24 2.04 -14.47
C ASP A 31 -11.66 0.67 -14.98
N PRO A 32 -11.47 -0.39 -14.19
CA PRO A 32 -11.82 -1.75 -14.59
C PRO A 32 -13.32 -1.99 -14.70
N ASN A 33 -14.14 -1.11 -14.13
CA ASN A 33 -15.59 -1.24 -14.12
C ASN A 33 -16.26 -0.43 -15.26
N HIS A 34 -15.47 0.31 -16.05
CA HIS A 34 -15.95 1.12 -17.18
C HIS A 34 -17.08 2.09 -16.84
N HIS A 35 -17.00 2.74 -15.67
CA HIS A 35 -17.99 3.74 -15.27
C HIS A 35 -18.02 4.92 -16.25
N THR A 36 -19.20 5.47 -16.46
CA THR A 36 -19.33 6.80 -17.05
C THR A 36 -18.72 7.81 -16.08
N GLN A 37 -17.69 8.53 -16.51
CA GLN A 37 -16.93 9.40 -15.63
C GLN A 37 -16.68 10.79 -16.23
N THR A 38 -16.69 11.80 -15.39
CA THR A 38 -16.17 13.13 -15.73
C THR A 38 -14.69 13.20 -15.33
N ARG A 39 -13.83 13.48 -16.30
CA ARG A 39 -12.38 13.51 -16.07
C ARG A 39 -11.84 14.93 -16.07
N PHE A 40 -11.01 15.25 -15.07
CA PHE A 40 -10.29 16.51 -14.97
C PHE A 40 -8.79 16.23 -15.12
N ASN A 41 -8.18 16.77 -16.17
CA ASN A 41 -6.73 16.67 -16.37
C ASN A 41 -6.01 17.68 -15.48
N ALA A 42 -5.77 17.33 -14.23
CA ALA A 42 -5.12 18.19 -13.25
C ALA A 42 -4.42 17.36 -12.17
N LYS A 43 -3.45 17.98 -11.48
CA LYS A 43 -2.95 17.41 -10.22
C LYS A 43 -4.03 17.49 -9.16
N ALA A 44 -4.28 16.42 -8.43
CA ALA A 44 -5.34 16.36 -7.43
C ALA A 44 -5.30 17.52 -6.43
N HIS A 45 -4.11 17.87 -5.92
CA HIS A 45 -3.97 18.98 -4.96
C HIS A 45 -4.27 20.36 -5.57
N HIS A 46 -3.99 20.61 -6.86
CA HIS A 46 -4.37 21.84 -7.53
C HIS A 46 -5.88 21.92 -7.72
N TRP A 47 -6.48 20.81 -8.13
CA TRP A 47 -7.94 20.72 -8.30
C TRP A 47 -8.67 20.95 -6.97
N LEU A 48 -8.24 20.32 -5.88
CA LEU A 48 -8.82 20.50 -4.54
C LEU A 48 -8.68 21.93 -4.02
N ARG A 49 -7.57 22.60 -4.30
CA ARG A 49 -7.41 24.03 -3.94
C ARG A 49 -8.36 24.94 -4.70
N ALA A 50 -8.63 24.64 -5.97
CA ALA A 50 -9.57 25.39 -6.81
C ALA A 50 -11.04 25.11 -6.46
N HIS A 51 -11.31 23.95 -5.81
CA HIS A 51 -12.65 23.51 -5.42
C HIS A 51 -12.70 23.27 -3.90
N PRO A 52 -12.65 24.32 -3.08
CA PRO A 52 -12.67 24.14 -1.63
C PRO A 52 -13.98 23.49 -1.20
N PRO A 53 -13.95 22.66 -0.15
CA PRO A 53 -15.14 21.97 0.32
C PRO A 53 -16.21 22.96 0.76
N LEU A 54 -17.44 22.72 0.35
CA LEU A 54 -18.58 23.45 0.86
C LEU A 54 -18.79 23.09 2.34
N ARG A 55 -19.11 24.09 3.18
CA ARG A 55 -19.49 23.85 4.57
C ARG A 55 -20.84 23.13 4.60
N GLN A 56 -20.80 21.82 4.80
CA GLN A 56 -21.99 20.98 4.95
C GLN A 56 -22.00 20.34 6.34
N LYS A 57 -23.18 19.90 6.77
CA LYS A 57 -23.28 19.07 7.98
C LYS A 57 -22.51 17.77 7.76
N PRO A 58 -21.75 17.28 8.75
CA PRO A 58 -21.08 16.01 8.65
C PRO A 58 -22.10 14.90 8.33
N TRP A 59 -21.84 14.12 7.29
CA TRP A 59 -22.74 13.04 6.85
C TRP A 59 -22.11 11.64 7.04
N LEU A 60 -20.79 11.57 7.32
CA LEU A 60 -20.04 10.34 7.54
C LEU A 60 -19.82 10.03 9.02
N LEU A 61 -20.69 10.48 9.93
CA LEU A 61 -20.51 10.30 11.37
C LEU A 61 -20.50 8.81 11.78
N GLU A 62 -21.43 8.02 11.26
CA GLU A 62 -21.48 6.58 11.55
C GLU A 62 -20.28 5.80 11.01
N PRO A 63 -19.87 5.96 9.72
CA PRO A 63 -18.63 5.36 9.22
C PRO A 63 -17.39 5.77 10.00
N LEU A 64 -17.29 7.03 10.44
CA LEU A 64 -16.17 7.51 11.26
C LEU A 64 -16.17 6.86 12.65
N ALA A 65 -17.33 6.72 13.28
CA ALA A 65 -17.45 6.04 14.59
C ALA A 65 -17.08 4.56 14.46
N LEU A 66 -17.57 3.89 13.41
CA LEU A 66 -17.23 2.50 13.12
C LEU A 66 -15.72 2.34 12.84
N SER A 67 -15.12 3.22 12.07
CA SER A 67 -13.67 3.22 11.80
C SER A 67 -12.84 3.32 13.09
N LYS A 68 -13.23 4.19 14.02
CA LYS A 68 -12.59 4.30 15.33
C LYS A 68 -12.75 3.04 16.16
N PHE A 69 -13.96 2.47 16.20
CA PHE A 69 -14.21 1.21 16.88
C PHE A 69 -13.35 0.08 16.32
N CYS A 70 -13.31 -0.08 14.99
CA CYS A 70 -12.47 -1.08 14.33
C CYS A 70 -10.97 -0.87 14.67
N ALA A 71 -10.48 0.37 14.68
CA ALA A 71 -9.10 0.64 15.04
C ALA A 71 -8.77 0.20 16.48
N THR A 72 -9.64 0.49 17.43
CA THR A 72 -9.49 0.05 18.84
C THR A 72 -9.57 -1.47 18.95
N PHE A 73 -10.50 -2.10 18.25
CA PHE A 73 -10.63 -3.56 18.23
C PHE A 73 -9.37 -4.22 17.67
N ILE A 74 -8.83 -3.73 16.55
CA ILE A 74 -7.59 -4.23 15.94
C ILE A 74 -6.44 -4.13 16.95
N GLU A 75 -6.25 -2.97 17.58
CA GLU A 75 -5.22 -2.77 18.60
C GLU A 75 -5.28 -3.82 19.72
N GLN A 76 -6.50 -4.16 20.18
CA GLN A 76 -6.71 -5.17 21.22
C GLN A 76 -6.43 -6.60 20.75
N GLN A 77 -6.73 -6.91 19.49
CA GLN A 77 -6.59 -8.27 18.96
C GLN A 77 -5.20 -8.59 18.45
N VAL A 78 -4.50 -7.59 17.91
CA VAL A 78 -3.19 -7.77 17.26
C VAL A 78 -2.03 -7.71 18.27
N GLY A 79 -2.27 -7.17 19.47
CA GLY A 79 -1.23 -6.88 20.45
C GLY A 79 -0.87 -8.06 21.36
N GLY A 80 0.08 -8.92 21.06
CA GLY A 80 0.55 -9.90 22.03
C GLY A 80 1.60 -10.85 21.52
N ASN A 81 1.42 -11.42 20.36
CA ASN A 81 2.38 -12.34 19.75
C ASN A 81 2.91 -11.80 18.43
N LEU A 82 4.18 -12.05 18.15
CA LEU A 82 4.77 -11.72 16.86
C LEU A 82 4.16 -12.63 15.80
N ASN A 83 3.41 -12.01 14.88
CA ASN A 83 2.86 -12.64 13.69
C ASN A 83 2.77 -11.58 12.57
N GLU A 84 2.37 -11.99 11.38
CA GLU A 84 2.31 -11.08 10.22
C GLU A 84 1.34 -9.90 10.44
N ALA A 85 0.21 -10.13 11.11
CA ALA A 85 -0.76 -9.08 11.40
C ALA A 85 -0.20 -8.05 12.41
N SER A 86 0.47 -8.52 13.47
CA SER A 86 1.11 -7.63 14.45
C SER A 86 2.29 -6.88 13.85
N LEU A 87 3.07 -7.54 12.99
CA LEU A 87 4.16 -6.90 12.27
C LEU A 87 3.63 -5.80 11.34
N ALA A 88 2.59 -6.07 10.58
CA ALA A 88 1.95 -5.09 9.72
C ALA A 88 1.38 -3.91 10.53
N HIS A 89 0.67 -4.20 11.63
CA HIS A 89 0.05 -3.17 12.47
C HIS A 89 1.09 -2.22 13.08
N HIS A 90 2.26 -2.74 13.46
CA HIS A 90 3.31 -1.96 14.10
C HIS A 90 4.47 -1.58 13.17
N ILE A 91 4.32 -1.73 11.86
CA ILE A 91 5.40 -1.48 10.90
C ILE A 91 5.99 -0.07 11.02
N GLU A 92 5.18 0.91 11.38
CA GLU A 92 5.61 2.30 11.57
C GLU A 92 6.77 2.45 12.56
N ARG A 93 6.86 1.52 13.55
CA ARG A 93 7.90 1.56 14.59
C ARG A 93 9.28 1.20 14.08
N VAL A 94 9.37 0.55 12.94
CA VAL A 94 10.63 0.12 12.31
C VAL A 94 11.01 0.98 11.10
N LEU A 95 10.15 1.91 10.71
CA LEU A 95 10.39 2.78 9.56
C LEU A 95 11.31 3.95 9.94
N PRO A 96 12.37 4.23 9.15
CA PRO A 96 13.16 5.45 9.30
C PRO A 96 12.28 6.69 9.08
N TYR A 97 12.52 7.76 9.85
CA TYR A 97 11.77 9.01 9.71
C TYR A 97 11.76 9.56 8.26
N ASN A 98 12.90 9.48 7.59
CA ASN A 98 13.06 9.90 6.19
C ASN A 98 13.46 8.70 5.34
N GLY A 99 12.57 7.74 5.19
CA GLY A 99 12.85 6.50 4.47
C GLY A 99 11.81 6.18 3.43
N ILE A 100 11.99 5.02 2.83
CA ILE A 100 11.10 4.43 1.82
C ILE A 100 10.67 3.05 2.29
N LEU A 101 9.39 2.76 2.18
CA LEU A 101 8.84 1.43 2.38
C LEU A 101 8.59 0.76 1.03
N PHE A 102 9.19 -0.40 0.81
CA PHE A 102 8.84 -1.27 -0.30
C PHE A 102 8.09 -2.50 0.20
N LEU A 103 6.90 -2.73 -0.33
CA LEU A 103 6.05 -3.87 0.02
C LEU A 103 5.99 -4.86 -1.12
N GLY A 104 6.44 -6.08 -0.86
CA GLY A 104 6.26 -7.21 -1.76
C GLY A 104 4.78 -7.58 -1.92
N ASN A 105 4.49 -8.31 -2.98
CA ASN A 105 3.14 -8.82 -3.25
C ASN A 105 2.73 -9.93 -2.27
N SER A 106 1.55 -10.51 -2.44
CA SER A 106 0.94 -11.58 -1.66
C SER A 106 0.21 -11.08 -0.40
N LEU A 107 0.39 -11.72 0.75
CA LEU A 107 -0.39 -11.48 1.96
C LEU A 107 -0.03 -10.14 2.62
N PHE A 108 1.26 -9.88 2.81
CA PHE A 108 1.71 -8.80 3.69
C PHE A 108 1.24 -7.40 3.26
N VAL A 109 1.27 -7.10 1.96
CA VAL A 109 0.75 -5.80 1.45
C VAL A 109 -0.73 -5.60 1.77
N ARG A 110 -1.51 -6.68 1.87
CA ARG A 110 -2.93 -6.63 2.23
C ARG A 110 -3.11 -6.37 3.72
N LEU A 111 -2.26 -6.98 4.55
CA LEU A 111 -2.26 -6.72 6.00
C LEU A 111 -1.86 -5.28 6.30
N VAL A 112 -0.86 -4.75 5.62
CA VAL A 112 -0.48 -3.33 5.74
C VAL A 112 -1.62 -2.42 5.34
N ASP A 113 -2.28 -2.66 4.20
CA ASP A 113 -3.44 -1.88 3.75
C ASP A 113 -4.61 -1.89 4.75
N ALA A 114 -4.83 -3.03 5.41
CA ALA A 114 -5.95 -3.22 6.33
C ALA A 114 -5.68 -2.76 7.77
N LEU A 115 -4.45 -2.88 8.26
CA LEU A 115 -4.14 -2.82 9.69
C LEU A 115 -3.21 -1.66 10.07
N THR A 116 -2.55 -1.03 9.10
CA THR A 116 -1.49 -0.06 9.39
C THR A 116 -1.97 1.38 9.25
N LYS A 117 -1.46 2.25 10.10
CA LYS A 117 -1.52 3.70 9.91
C LYS A 117 -0.11 4.19 9.61
N LEU A 118 0.16 4.51 8.36
CA LEU A 118 1.44 5.08 7.96
C LEU A 118 1.43 6.60 8.10
N PRO A 119 2.59 7.24 8.33
CA PRO A 119 2.70 8.69 8.34
C PRO A 119 2.24 9.28 7.01
N GLU A 120 1.58 10.42 7.06
CA GLU A 120 1.11 11.12 5.86
C GLU A 120 2.27 11.46 4.93
N GLY A 121 2.12 11.09 3.65
CA GLY A 121 3.14 11.35 2.64
C GLY A 121 4.35 10.43 2.69
N TYR A 122 4.38 9.42 3.55
CA TYR A 122 5.49 8.47 3.60
C TYR A 122 5.61 7.72 2.26
N PRO A 123 6.81 7.68 1.62
CA PRO A 123 6.99 7.04 0.33
C PRO A 123 6.82 5.53 0.42
N ILE A 124 5.85 4.99 -0.34
CA ILE A 124 5.58 3.54 -0.41
C ILE A 124 5.64 3.11 -1.86
N TYR A 125 6.41 2.05 -2.12
CA TYR A 125 6.50 1.42 -3.44
C TYR A 125 6.02 -0.02 -3.39
N THR A 126 5.38 -0.46 -4.46
CA THR A 126 4.89 -1.82 -4.63
C THR A 126 4.96 -2.22 -6.09
N ASN A 127 5.12 -3.51 -6.39
CA ASN A 127 4.99 -4.04 -7.74
C ASN A 127 3.54 -4.41 -8.06
N ARG A 128 2.60 -3.44 -7.86
CA ARG A 128 1.18 -3.62 -8.16
C ARG A 128 0.91 -3.23 -9.61
N GLY A 129 0.54 -4.16 -10.40
CA GLY A 129 0.32 -4.06 -11.84
C GLY A 129 0.36 -5.47 -12.38
N ALA A 130 1.49 -5.95 -12.82
CA ALA A 130 1.77 -7.36 -13.01
C ALA A 130 2.21 -7.97 -11.66
N SER A 131 1.27 -8.29 -10.79
CA SER A 131 1.50 -8.60 -9.37
C SER A 131 2.14 -9.99 -9.13
N GLY A 132 3.29 -10.26 -9.76
CA GLY A 132 4.10 -11.46 -9.56
C GLY A 132 4.87 -11.46 -8.23
N ILE A 133 5.51 -12.57 -7.93
CA ILE A 133 6.41 -12.74 -6.78
C ILE A 133 7.89 -12.65 -7.17
N ASP A 134 8.16 -12.61 -8.46
CA ASP A 134 9.47 -12.45 -9.07
C ASP A 134 9.90 -10.97 -9.13
N GLY A 135 11.21 -10.71 -9.15
CA GLY A 135 11.79 -9.39 -9.29
C GLY A 135 11.59 -8.44 -8.10
N LEU A 136 11.16 -8.91 -6.92
CA LEU A 136 10.92 -8.05 -5.77
C LEU A 136 12.22 -7.60 -5.11
N LEU A 137 13.23 -8.46 -5.01
CA LEU A 137 14.55 -8.08 -4.53
C LEU A 137 15.24 -7.14 -5.53
N ALA A 138 15.13 -7.41 -6.84
CA ALA A 138 15.64 -6.51 -7.87
C ALA A 138 15.03 -5.11 -7.77
N THR A 139 13.72 -5.02 -7.55
CA THR A 139 13.02 -3.75 -7.36
C THR A 139 13.51 -3.03 -6.10
N ALA A 140 13.63 -3.73 -4.97
CA ALA A 140 14.14 -3.15 -3.73
C ALA A 140 15.56 -2.60 -3.91
N ALA A 141 16.43 -3.35 -4.59
CA ALA A 141 17.78 -2.90 -4.94
C ALA A 141 17.76 -1.66 -5.85
N GLY A 142 16.90 -1.66 -6.88
CA GLY A 142 16.72 -0.52 -7.77
C GLY A 142 16.26 0.75 -7.05
N ILE A 143 15.35 0.63 -6.09
CA ILE A 143 14.93 1.74 -5.22
C ILE A 143 16.12 2.23 -4.40
N GLY A 144 16.88 1.32 -3.76
CA GLY A 144 18.04 1.68 -2.94
C GLY A 144 19.20 2.30 -3.71
N ILE A 145 19.32 2.00 -5.01
CA ILE A 145 20.31 2.64 -5.91
C ILE A 145 19.84 4.04 -6.35
N GLY A 146 18.54 4.17 -6.64
CA GLY A 146 17.98 5.40 -7.20
C GLY A 146 17.53 6.44 -6.18
N ALA A 147 17.44 6.07 -4.90
CA ALA A 147 16.96 6.95 -3.84
C ALA A 147 18.11 7.43 -2.95
N ASP A 148 17.96 8.65 -2.41
CA ASP A 148 18.86 9.21 -1.40
C ASP A 148 18.38 8.95 0.03
N GLN A 149 17.55 7.92 0.23
CA GLN A 149 16.86 7.63 1.49
C GLN A 149 17.04 6.16 1.88
N PRO A 150 17.06 5.84 3.18
CA PRO A 150 17.04 4.47 3.65
C PRO A 150 15.80 3.72 3.13
N VAL A 151 15.96 2.43 2.81
CA VAL A 151 14.89 1.58 2.28
C VAL A 151 14.60 0.45 3.27
N VAL A 152 13.33 0.26 3.59
CA VAL A 152 12.82 -0.92 4.28
C VAL A 152 11.98 -1.73 3.31
N ALA A 153 12.42 -2.94 2.98
CA ALA A 153 11.72 -3.84 2.08
C ALA A 153 11.10 -5.01 2.88
N MET A 154 9.81 -5.23 2.72
CA MET A 154 9.07 -6.32 3.34
C MET A 154 8.68 -7.34 2.27
N ILE A 155 9.27 -8.52 2.27
CA ILE A 155 9.15 -9.50 1.20
C ILE A 155 8.89 -10.88 1.81
N GLY A 156 7.96 -11.65 1.25
CA GLY A 156 7.71 -13.02 1.69
C GLY A 156 8.86 -13.98 1.35
N ASP A 157 8.96 -15.07 2.10
CA ASP A 157 9.97 -16.11 1.95
C ASP A 157 10.00 -16.71 0.53
N THR A 158 8.86 -17.14 0.01
CA THR A 158 8.75 -17.68 -1.35
C THR A 158 9.20 -16.68 -2.40
N SER A 159 8.77 -15.41 -2.29
CA SER A 159 9.17 -14.34 -3.20
C SER A 159 10.67 -14.06 -3.14
N THR A 160 11.26 -14.14 -1.95
CA THR A 160 12.70 -13.98 -1.75
C THR A 160 13.47 -15.10 -2.46
N LEU A 161 13.01 -16.35 -2.35
CA LEU A 161 13.65 -17.49 -3.01
C LEU A 161 13.55 -17.39 -4.55
N TYR A 162 12.45 -16.91 -5.08
CA TYR A 162 12.27 -16.71 -6.52
C TYR A 162 13.22 -15.68 -7.13
N ASP A 163 13.70 -14.73 -6.34
CA ASP A 163 14.54 -13.63 -6.81
C ASP A 163 15.91 -13.57 -6.10
N LEU A 164 16.34 -14.68 -5.54
CA LEU A 164 17.53 -14.77 -4.68
C LEU A 164 18.80 -14.23 -5.37
N ASN A 165 18.96 -14.47 -6.67
CA ASN A 165 20.10 -14.00 -7.44
C ASN A 165 20.21 -12.46 -7.46
N SER A 166 19.12 -11.76 -7.30
CA SER A 166 19.09 -10.29 -7.26
C SER A 166 19.74 -9.70 -6.01
N LEU A 167 20.05 -10.51 -5.00
CA LEU A 167 20.87 -10.05 -3.85
C LEU A 167 22.23 -9.50 -4.29
N ALA A 168 22.79 -9.99 -5.40
CA ALA A 168 24.03 -9.46 -5.97
C ALA A 168 23.94 -7.98 -6.35
N LEU A 169 22.77 -7.44 -6.61
CA LEU A 169 22.55 -6.03 -6.97
C LEU A 169 22.77 -5.09 -5.78
N PHE A 170 22.57 -5.59 -4.55
CA PHE A 170 22.69 -4.77 -3.33
C PHE A 170 24.13 -4.30 -3.06
N LYS A 171 25.14 -4.89 -3.70
CA LYS A 171 26.51 -4.39 -3.65
C LYS A 171 26.66 -2.95 -4.18
N ASN A 172 25.71 -2.51 -5.00
CA ASN A 172 25.71 -1.18 -5.61
C ASN A 172 24.79 -0.18 -4.88
N VAL A 173 24.11 -0.63 -3.83
CA VAL A 173 23.22 0.22 -3.01
C VAL A 173 24.08 1.02 -2.05
N THR A 174 23.89 2.34 -2.05
CA THR A 174 24.67 3.28 -1.24
C THR A 174 23.97 3.66 0.06
N GLN A 175 22.63 3.57 0.09
CA GLN A 175 21.83 3.91 1.26
C GLN A 175 21.54 2.67 2.11
N PRO A 176 21.39 2.83 3.44
CA PRO A 176 20.98 1.73 4.29
C PRO A 176 19.71 1.06 3.77
N THR A 177 19.80 -0.23 3.48
CA THR A 177 18.67 -1.01 2.98
C THR A 177 18.47 -2.24 3.85
N ILE A 178 17.31 -2.35 4.45
CA ILE A 178 16.92 -3.48 5.31
C ILE A 178 15.88 -4.30 4.56
N ILE A 179 16.13 -5.61 4.43
CA ILE A 179 15.18 -6.56 3.85
C ILE A 179 14.65 -7.42 4.98
N PHE A 180 13.36 -7.28 5.28
CA PHE A 180 12.65 -8.20 6.16
C PHE A 180 12.07 -9.34 5.31
N VAL A 181 12.56 -10.54 5.51
CA VAL A 181 11.99 -11.74 4.92
C VAL A 181 10.94 -12.30 5.88
N ILE A 182 9.68 -12.25 5.46
CA ILE A 182 8.55 -12.75 6.23
C ILE A 182 8.40 -14.23 5.90
N ASN A 183 8.85 -15.07 6.84
CA ASN A 183 8.81 -16.52 6.68
C ASN A 183 7.58 -17.10 7.41
N ASN A 184 6.61 -17.52 6.64
CA ASN A 184 5.42 -18.22 7.10
C ASN A 184 5.34 -19.66 6.58
N ASN A 185 6.49 -20.25 6.21
CA ASN A 185 6.62 -21.57 5.56
C ASN A 185 5.98 -21.67 4.17
N GLY A 186 5.82 -20.53 3.49
CA GLY A 186 5.35 -20.43 2.12
C GLY A 186 3.82 -20.51 1.96
N GLY A 187 3.28 -19.73 1.04
CA GLY A 187 1.92 -19.89 0.54
C GLY A 187 0.77 -19.52 1.47
N ALA A 188 0.99 -18.91 2.65
CA ALA A 188 -0.03 -18.63 3.65
C ALA A 188 -1.22 -17.77 3.16
N ILE A 189 -1.08 -17.07 2.04
CA ILE A 189 -2.21 -16.34 1.41
C ILE A 189 -3.34 -17.29 0.98
N PHE A 190 -3.04 -18.57 0.76
CA PHE A 190 -4.02 -19.57 0.32
C PHE A 190 -4.73 -20.25 1.49
N ASP A 191 -4.31 -19.99 2.73
CA ASP A 191 -4.87 -20.56 3.95
C ASP A 191 -5.95 -19.65 4.58
N MET A 192 -6.32 -18.54 3.92
CA MET A 192 -7.30 -17.54 4.38
C MET A 192 -8.67 -17.71 3.74
#